data_fb40660a5b7f062b374f8ae9cb3efb14
#
_entry.id   fb40660a5b7f062b374f8ae9cb3efb14
#
_cell.length_a   1.000
_cell.length_b   1.000
_cell.length_c   1.000
_cell.angle_alpha   90.00
_cell.angle_beta   90.00
_cell.angle_gamma   90.00
#
_symmetry.space_group_name_H-M   'P 1'
#
loop_
_entity.id
_entity.type
_entity.pdbx_description
1 polymer ?
#
loop_
_entity_poly.entity_id
_entity_poly.type
_entity_poly.pdbx_seq_one_letter_code
_entity_poly.pdbx_strand_id
1 'polypeptide(L)'
;MAKIHLYDHQLEALEKMSNGCILCGDVGTGKSITSIAYYYTKQGGKVNTDKYVWMKKPPKDLYIITTARKRDTFEWEGELAWFLLSTDPEVNAYKNKVVVDSWNNIGKYVDVENAFFIFDEQRLVGSGAWVKAFYKIAKKNEWILLTATPGDSWMDYIPVFVANGFYKNKTQFVNEHVVYNWRNKNYPQIERFMNVRRLIRLREKILVDMVFERHTVRHVEDVYTTYDISAYKEAGRSRWDPFKDEPITNASGLCYVWRKIVNSSESRQTALLEIFE
;
A
#
# COMPACT_ATOMS: atom_id res chain seq x y z
N MET A 1 -31.39 -3.28 -6.16
CA MET A 1 -30.18 -2.78 -5.51
C MET A 1 -29.23 -3.94 -5.32
N ALA A 2 -27.94 -3.77 -5.65
CA ALA A 2 -26.96 -4.84 -5.52
C ALA A 2 -26.80 -5.25 -4.04
N LYS A 3 -26.70 -6.54 -3.80
CA LYS A 3 -26.35 -7.07 -2.48
C LYS A 3 -24.85 -6.94 -2.28
N ILE A 4 -24.41 -6.41 -1.16
CA ILE A 4 -23.00 -6.43 -0.79
C ILE A 4 -22.70 -7.81 -0.22
N HIS A 5 -21.92 -8.59 -0.94
CA HIS A 5 -21.52 -9.93 -0.53
C HIS A 5 -20.00 -10.00 -0.42
N LEU A 6 -19.51 -10.29 0.78
CA LEU A 6 -18.11 -10.54 1.07
C LEU A 6 -17.87 -12.04 1.20
N TYR A 7 -16.69 -12.50 0.78
CA TYR A 7 -16.22 -13.86 0.99
C TYR A 7 -15.85 -14.11 2.46
N ASP A 8 -15.78 -15.36 2.88
CA ASP A 8 -15.54 -15.73 4.29
C ASP A 8 -14.25 -15.12 4.84
N HIS A 9 -13.13 -15.16 4.12
CA HIS A 9 -11.87 -14.55 4.55
C HIS A 9 -11.96 -13.02 4.71
N GLN A 10 -12.83 -12.36 3.93
CA GLN A 10 -13.09 -10.92 4.05
C GLN A 10 -13.95 -10.60 5.27
N LEU A 11 -14.94 -11.45 5.55
CA LEU A 11 -15.77 -11.34 6.76
C LEU A 11 -14.95 -11.55 8.03
N GLU A 12 -14.13 -12.59 8.06
CA GLU A 12 -13.22 -12.85 9.18
C GLU A 12 -12.24 -11.67 9.43
N ALA A 13 -11.72 -11.08 8.35
CA ALA A 13 -10.88 -9.90 8.46
C ALA A 13 -11.68 -8.71 8.99
N LEU A 14 -12.90 -8.48 8.46
CA LEU A 14 -13.78 -7.39 8.87
C LEU A 14 -14.09 -7.43 10.37
N GLU A 15 -14.32 -8.60 10.94
CA GLU A 15 -14.57 -8.79 12.38
C GLU A 15 -13.35 -8.44 13.25
N LYS A 16 -12.14 -8.68 12.76
CA LYS A 16 -10.88 -8.41 13.46
C LYS A 16 -10.43 -6.96 13.31
N MET A 17 -10.95 -6.22 12.32
CA MET A 17 -10.52 -4.84 12.05
C MET A 17 -10.92 -3.88 13.17
N SER A 18 -10.04 -2.97 13.45
CA SER A 18 -10.22 -1.88 14.40
C SER A 18 -9.61 -0.58 13.87
N ASN A 19 -9.97 0.55 14.48
CA ASN A 19 -9.32 1.83 14.13
C ASN A 19 -7.81 1.72 14.33
N GLY A 20 -7.04 2.17 13.33
CA GLY A 20 -5.58 2.13 13.36
C GLY A 20 -4.97 0.78 12.94
N CYS A 21 -5.77 -0.17 12.44
CA CYS A 21 -5.25 -1.47 11.99
C CYS A 21 -4.55 -1.38 10.62
N ILE A 22 -3.72 -2.38 10.37
CA ILE A 22 -3.14 -2.69 9.06
C ILE A 22 -3.89 -3.90 8.51
N LEU A 23 -4.66 -3.73 7.45
CA LEU A 23 -5.24 -4.84 6.70
C LEU A 23 -4.21 -5.36 5.70
N CYS A 24 -3.67 -6.54 5.99
CA CYS A 24 -2.65 -7.21 5.20
C CYS A 24 -3.24 -8.35 4.38
N GLY A 25 -2.82 -8.49 3.15
CA GLY A 25 -3.24 -9.60 2.28
C GLY A 25 -2.58 -9.48 0.91
N ASP A 26 -2.46 -10.57 0.22
CA ASP A 26 -1.90 -10.62 -1.13
C ASP A 26 -2.70 -9.77 -2.13
N VAL A 27 -2.11 -9.55 -3.31
CA VAL A 27 -2.81 -8.91 -4.42
C VAL A 27 -4.01 -9.78 -4.83
N GLY A 28 -5.17 -9.16 -4.99
CA GLY A 28 -6.40 -9.86 -5.38
C GLY A 28 -7.22 -10.48 -4.24
N THR A 29 -6.82 -10.31 -2.96
CA THR A 29 -7.62 -10.78 -1.81
C THR A 29 -8.85 -9.91 -1.51
N GLY A 30 -9.01 -8.77 -2.20
CA GLY A 30 -10.12 -7.86 -1.99
C GLY A 30 -9.95 -6.91 -0.81
N LYS A 31 -8.71 -6.49 -0.50
CA LYS A 31 -8.44 -5.49 0.56
C LYS A 31 -9.25 -4.21 0.38
N SER A 32 -9.37 -3.72 -0.85
CA SER A 32 -10.09 -2.47 -1.16
C SER A 32 -11.56 -2.56 -0.78
N ILE A 33 -12.27 -3.57 -1.28
CA ILE A 33 -13.70 -3.76 -0.95
C ILE A 33 -13.90 -4.02 0.55
N THR A 34 -13.02 -4.80 1.20
CA THR A 34 -13.09 -5.07 2.65
C THR A 34 -12.88 -3.80 3.47
N SER A 35 -12.00 -2.90 3.03
CA SER A 35 -11.78 -1.63 3.71
C SER A 35 -12.98 -0.68 3.62
N ILE A 36 -13.64 -0.61 2.46
CA ILE A 36 -14.88 0.16 2.30
C ILE A 36 -16.00 -0.50 3.11
N ALA A 37 -16.08 -1.83 3.13
CA ALA A 37 -17.05 -2.56 3.95
C ALA A 37 -16.85 -2.27 5.45
N TYR A 38 -15.62 -2.14 5.92
CA TYR A 38 -15.34 -1.73 7.30
C TYR A 38 -15.86 -0.31 7.58
N TYR A 39 -15.55 0.67 6.73
CA TYR A 39 -16.13 2.00 6.85
C TYR A 39 -17.67 1.95 6.86
N TYR A 40 -18.28 1.26 5.88
CA TYR A 40 -19.71 1.13 5.72
C TYR A 40 -20.39 0.52 6.96
N THR A 41 -19.84 -0.55 7.53
CA THR A 41 -20.38 -1.18 8.73
C THR A 41 -20.22 -0.32 9.98
N LYS A 42 -19.12 0.41 10.10
CA LYS A 42 -18.92 1.42 11.16
C LYS A 42 -19.94 2.56 11.09
N GLN A 43 -20.42 2.90 9.89
CA GLN A 43 -21.47 3.90 9.71
C GLN A 43 -22.88 3.31 9.81
N GLY A 44 -23.03 2.06 10.24
CA GLY A 44 -24.32 1.40 10.52
C GLY A 44 -24.92 0.60 9.36
N GLY A 45 -24.17 0.44 8.25
CA GLY A 45 -24.50 -0.50 7.20
C GLY A 45 -24.30 -1.97 7.62
N LYS A 46 -24.77 -2.91 6.82
CA LYS A 46 -24.57 -4.35 7.03
C LYS A 46 -24.25 -5.03 5.71
N VAL A 47 -23.28 -5.93 5.74
CA VAL A 47 -22.90 -6.79 4.60
C VAL A 47 -23.54 -8.17 4.71
N ASN A 48 -23.53 -8.95 3.62
CA ASN A 48 -24.06 -10.30 3.56
C ASN A 48 -25.52 -10.42 4.06
N THR A 49 -26.34 -9.43 3.72
CA THR A 49 -27.77 -9.38 4.03
C THR A 49 -28.62 -9.48 2.77
N ASP A 50 -29.88 -9.92 2.91
CA ASP A 50 -30.79 -10.07 1.75
C ASP A 50 -31.14 -8.75 1.09
N LYS A 51 -31.10 -7.67 1.84
CA LYS A 51 -31.42 -6.31 1.38
C LYS A 51 -30.26 -5.38 1.71
N TYR A 52 -30.08 -4.37 0.87
CA TYR A 52 -29.12 -3.29 1.16
C TYR A 52 -29.52 -2.55 2.43
N VAL A 53 -28.60 -2.42 3.39
CA VAL A 53 -28.82 -1.72 4.66
C VAL A 53 -28.12 -0.35 4.60
N TRP A 54 -28.88 0.72 4.63
CA TRP A 54 -28.36 2.08 4.55
C TRP A 54 -27.48 2.44 5.76
N MET A 55 -26.37 3.16 5.49
CA MET A 55 -25.61 3.81 6.56
C MET A 55 -26.46 4.86 7.28
N LYS A 56 -26.13 5.16 8.53
CA LYS A 56 -26.74 6.26 9.27
C LYS A 56 -26.42 7.58 8.61
N LYS A 57 -27.40 8.48 8.52
CA LYS A 57 -27.18 9.81 7.91
C LYS A 57 -26.93 10.87 8.99
N PRO A 58 -25.97 11.76 8.77
CA PRO A 58 -24.90 11.75 7.74
C PRO A 58 -23.74 10.82 8.17
N PRO A 59 -23.22 9.99 7.27
CA PRO A 59 -21.99 9.25 7.55
C PRO A 59 -20.78 10.21 7.56
N LYS A 60 -19.67 9.77 8.17
CA LYS A 60 -18.40 10.53 8.13
C LYS A 60 -17.91 10.69 6.69
N ASP A 61 -17.21 11.79 6.42
CA ASP A 61 -16.50 11.95 5.17
C ASP A 61 -15.44 10.85 5.01
N LEU A 62 -15.27 10.36 3.79
CA LEU A 62 -14.34 9.28 3.45
C LEU A 62 -13.20 9.81 2.58
N TYR A 63 -11.97 9.58 3.02
CA TYR A 63 -10.76 9.92 2.29
C TYR A 63 -9.96 8.65 2.02
N ILE A 64 -9.65 8.39 0.76
CA ILE A 64 -8.83 7.27 0.30
C ILE A 64 -7.54 7.83 -0.27
N ILE A 65 -6.42 7.57 0.40
CA ILE A 65 -5.09 8.00 -0.02
C ILE A 65 -4.37 6.79 -0.62
N THR A 66 -4.15 6.83 -1.92
CA THR A 66 -3.63 5.71 -2.70
C THR A 66 -2.45 6.11 -3.59
N THR A 67 -2.04 5.28 -4.52
CA THR A 67 -1.04 5.62 -5.53
C THR A 67 -1.62 6.56 -6.60
N ALA A 68 -0.78 7.39 -7.22
CA ALA A 68 -1.23 8.26 -8.32
C ALA A 68 -1.88 7.45 -9.45
N ARG A 69 -1.32 6.27 -9.78
CA ARG A 69 -1.86 5.38 -10.79
C ARG A 69 -3.30 4.96 -10.48
N LYS A 70 -3.57 4.40 -9.30
CA LYS A 70 -4.92 3.94 -8.93
C LYS A 70 -5.94 5.06 -8.89
N ARG A 71 -5.51 6.28 -8.48
CA ARG A 71 -6.36 7.47 -8.57
C ARG A 71 -6.71 7.79 -10.03
N ASP A 72 -5.71 7.84 -10.90
CA ASP A 72 -5.86 8.27 -12.30
C ASP A 72 -6.58 7.23 -13.16
N THR A 73 -6.55 5.95 -12.79
CA THR A 73 -7.27 4.85 -13.45
C THR A 73 -8.65 4.57 -12.86
N PHE A 74 -9.09 5.36 -11.87
CA PHE A 74 -10.41 5.25 -11.23
C PHE A 74 -10.70 3.85 -10.64
N GLU A 75 -9.66 3.14 -10.17
CA GLU A 75 -9.83 1.78 -9.62
C GLU A 75 -10.74 1.73 -8.39
N TRP A 76 -10.80 2.81 -7.60
CA TRP A 76 -11.61 2.90 -6.40
C TRP A 76 -13.10 3.17 -6.67
N GLU A 77 -13.44 3.81 -7.78
CA GLU A 77 -14.83 4.16 -8.12
C GLU A 77 -15.69 2.92 -8.30
N GLY A 78 -15.15 1.85 -8.90
CA GLY A 78 -15.83 0.57 -9.03
C GLY A 78 -16.18 -0.06 -7.69
N GLU A 79 -15.23 -0.02 -6.74
CA GLU A 79 -15.42 -0.55 -5.39
C GLU A 79 -16.40 0.30 -4.56
N LEU A 80 -16.32 1.63 -4.67
CA LEU A 80 -17.20 2.57 -3.98
C LEU A 80 -18.66 2.42 -4.43
N ALA A 81 -18.88 2.17 -5.72
CA ALA A 81 -20.23 2.04 -6.30
C ALA A 81 -21.04 0.90 -5.67
N TRP A 82 -20.40 -0.20 -5.24
CA TRP A 82 -21.09 -1.29 -4.52
C TRP A 82 -21.75 -0.81 -3.23
N PHE A 83 -21.21 0.23 -2.60
CA PHE A 83 -21.69 0.83 -1.36
C PHE A 83 -22.50 2.10 -1.59
N LEU A 84 -22.91 2.39 -2.82
CA LEU A 84 -23.61 3.62 -3.23
C LEU A 84 -22.83 4.90 -2.86
N LEU A 85 -21.50 4.79 -2.82
CA LEU A 85 -20.57 5.90 -2.63
C LEU A 85 -19.98 6.33 -3.97
N SER A 86 -19.66 7.60 -4.10
CA SER A 86 -18.99 8.16 -5.29
C SER A 86 -18.19 9.39 -4.91
N THR A 87 -17.09 9.63 -5.63
CA THR A 87 -16.35 10.90 -5.59
C THR A 87 -17.13 12.06 -6.23
N ASP A 88 -18.11 11.74 -7.10
CA ASP A 88 -19.05 12.72 -7.64
C ASP A 88 -20.19 12.97 -6.64
N PRO A 89 -20.33 14.21 -6.10
CA PRO A 89 -21.39 14.55 -5.14
C PRO A 89 -22.82 14.34 -5.66
N GLU A 90 -23.01 14.41 -7.00
CA GLU A 90 -24.34 14.22 -7.61
C GLU A 90 -24.75 12.76 -7.61
N VAL A 91 -23.79 11.84 -7.74
CA VAL A 91 -23.98 10.39 -7.77
C VAL A 91 -23.97 9.78 -6.37
N ASN A 92 -23.19 10.36 -5.44
CA ASN A 92 -23.07 9.86 -4.07
C ASN A 92 -24.39 9.89 -3.32
N ALA A 93 -24.95 8.70 -3.05
CA ALA A 93 -26.27 8.57 -2.44
C ALA A 93 -26.37 9.13 -1.00
N TYR A 94 -25.24 9.22 -0.31
CA TYR A 94 -25.19 9.70 1.09
C TYR A 94 -24.89 11.18 1.23
N LYS A 95 -24.44 11.82 0.15
CA LYS A 95 -24.08 13.25 0.13
C LYS A 95 -22.96 13.65 1.12
N ASN A 96 -22.25 12.69 1.71
CA ASN A 96 -21.00 12.94 2.43
C ASN A 96 -19.87 13.13 1.41
N LYS A 97 -18.79 13.76 1.83
CA LYS A 97 -17.63 13.94 0.97
C LYS A 97 -16.87 12.62 0.82
N VAL A 98 -16.60 12.21 -0.41
CA VAL A 98 -15.75 11.08 -0.76
C VAL A 98 -14.60 11.58 -1.63
N VAL A 99 -13.37 11.31 -1.23
CA VAL A 99 -12.16 11.77 -1.93
C VAL A 99 -11.24 10.59 -2.16
N VAL A 100 -10.77 10.44 -3.40
CA VAL A 100 -9.67 9.53 -3.77
C VAL A 100 -8.51 10.38 -4.26
N ASP A 101 -7.37 10.36 -3.56
CA ASP A 101 -6.19 11.15 -3.96
C ASP A 101 -4.88 10.38 -3.71
N SER A 102 -3.80 10.91 -4.26
CA SER A 102 -2.49 10.26 -4.15
C SER A 102 -1.73 10.67 -2.90
N TRP A 103 -0.82 9.79 -2.47
CA TRP A 103 0.12 10.07 -1.37
C TRP A 103 0.91 11.37 -1.54
N ASN A 104 1.19 11.78 -2.77
CA ASN A 104 1.87 13.06 -3.06
C ASN A 104 1.08 14.26 -2.55
N ASN A 105 -0.22 14.13 -2.45
CA ASN A 105 -1.15 15.16 -2.05
C ASN A 105 -1.59 15.07 -0.57
N ILE A 106 -1.09 14.11 0.21
CA ILE A 106 -1.52 13.86 1.60
C ILE A 106 -1.45 15.13 2.48
N GLY A 107 -0.51 16.03 2.18
CA GLY A 107 -0.38 17.30 2.90
C GLY A 107 -1.60 18.20 2.85
N LYS A 108 -2.47 18.05 1.84
CA LYS A 108 -3.72 18.83 1.71
C LYS A 108 -4.77 18.51 2.80
N TYR A 109 -4.62 17.33 3.44
CA TYR A 109 -5.63 16.75 4.33
C TYR A 109 -5.27 16.83 5.83
N VAL A 110 -4.16 17.51 6.18
CA VAL A 110 -3.66 17.56 7.57
C VAL A 110 -4.58 18.28 8.56
N ASP A 111 -5.49 19.10 8.04
CA ASP A 111 -6.45 19.86 8.84
C ASP A 111 -7.86 19.26 8.80
N VAL A 112 -8.05 18.13 8.11
CA VAL A 112 -9.31 17.38 8.14
C VAL A 112 -9.52 16.75 9.50
N GLU A 113 -10.75 16.85 10.04
CA GLU A 113 -11.13 16.32 11.34
C GLU A 113 -12.43 15.54 11.27
N ASN A 114 -12.59 14.56 12.17
CA ASN A 114 -13.78 13.72 12.30
C ASN A 114 -14.21 12.99 11.01
N ALA A 115 -13.24 12.64 10.16
CA ALA A 115 -13.43 11.87 8.94
C ALA A 115 -12.91 10.43 9.12
N PHE A 116 -13.06 9.62 8.07
CA PHE A 116 -12.48 8.29 7.98
C PHE A 116 -11.47 8.23 6.84
N PHE A 117 -10.28 7.71 7.12
CA PHE A 117 -9.20 7.59 6.14
C PHE A 117 -8.87 6.13 5.84
N ILE A 118 -8.75 5.81 4.56
CA ILE A 118 -8.16 4.55 4.06
C ILE A 118 -6.82 4.92 3.42
N PHE A 119 -5.72 4.40 3.97
CA PHE A 119 -4.37 4.57 3.43
C PHE A 119 -3.97 3.30 2.67
N ASP A 120 -3.82 3.39 1.35
CA ASP A 120 -3.62 2.24 0.47
C ASP A 120 -2.22 2.19 -0.13
N GLU A 121 -1.65 0.98 -0.17
CA GLU A 121 -0.41 0.59 -0.87
C GLU A 121 0.87 1.37 -0.52
N GLN A 122 0.97 1.98 0.64
CA GLN A 122 2.21 2.67 1.00
C GLN A 122 2.81 2.16 2.30
N ARG A 123 4.09 1.84 2.25
CA ARG A 123 4.89 1.71 3.46
C ARG A 123 5.19 3.10 4.01
N LEU A 124 4.64 3.40 5.15
CA LEU A 124 4.99 4.60 5.91
C LEU A 124 6.32 4.37 6.60
N VAL A 125 7.42 4.66 5.93
CA VAL A 125 8.76 4.44 6.48
C VAL A 125 9.51 5.76 6.71
N GLY A 126 10.42 5.76 7.68
CA GLY A 126 11.27 6.90 7.94
C GLY A 126 10.61 8.05 8.70
N SER A 127 10.90 9.30 8.32
CA SER A 127 10.43 10.54 8.98
C SER A 127 10.12 11.66 7.97
N GLY A 128 9.83 11.29 6.74
CA GLY A 128 9.55 12.22 5.64
C GLY A 128 8.25 12.99 5.79
N ALA A 129 7.96 13.85 4.80
CA ALA A 129 6.77 14.70 4.79
C ALA A 129 5.46 13.90 4.88
N TRP A 130 5.38 12.74 4.23
CA TRP A 130 4.21 11.87 4.27
C TRP A 130 3.92 11.33 5.68
N VAL A 131 4.95 10.89 6.39
CA VAL A 131 4.80 10.39 7.77
C VAL A 131 4.35 11.50 8.71
N LYS A 132 4.88 12.72 8.54
CA LYS A 132 4.46 13.89 9.32
C LYS A 132 2.99 14.26 9.06
N ALA A 133 2.56 14.22 7.80
CA ALA A 133 1.16 14.45 7.42
C ALA A 133 0.26 13.34 7.98
N PHE A 134 0.64 12.08 7.82
CA PHE A 134 -0.07 10.93 8.38
C PHE A 134 -0.31 11.06 9.89
N TYR A 135 0.70 11.44 10.68
CA TYR A 135 0.52 11.64 12.12
C TYR A 135 -0.51 12.71 12.46
N LYS A 136 -0.53 13.83 11.71
CA LYS A 136 -1.50 14.89 11.92
C LYS A 136 -2.92 14.43 11.62
N ILE A 137 -3.10 13.70 10.52
CA ILE A 137 -4.38 13.16 10.10
C ILE A 137 -4.86 12.08 11.10
N ALA A 138 -4.01 11.11 11.42
CA ALA A 138 -4.35 9.99 12.30
C ALA A 138 -4.76 10.44 13.71
N LYS A 139 -4.24 11.57 14.20
CA LYS A 139 -4.57 12.12 15.53
C LYS A 139 -6.02 12.63 15.62
N LYS A 140 -6.60 13.06 14.49
CA LYS A 140 -7.89 13.76 14.44
C LYS A 140 -9.00 12.92 13.80
N ASN A 141 -8.66 11.80 13.18
CA ASN A 141 -9.56 11.02 12.35
C ASN A 141 -9.49 9.53 12.68
N GLU A 142 -10.52 8.79 12.27
CA GLU A 142 -10.43 7.32 12.20
C GLU A 142 -9.69 6.91 10.94
N TRP A 143 -8.94 5.81 11.01
CA TRP A 143 -8.15 5.38 9.86
C TRP A 143 -7.81 3.90 9.89
N ILE A 144 -7.53 3.36 8.72
CA ILE A 144 -6.94 2.03 8.50
C ILE A 144 -5.88 2.13 7.41
N LEU A 145 -4.95 1.17 7.39
CA LEU A 145 -3.90 1.08 6.38
C LEU A 145 -4.00 -0.26 5.65
N LEU A 146 -3.87 -0.24 4.32
CA LEU A 146 -3.88 -1.43 3.47
C LEU A 146 -2.49 -1.69 2.91
N THR A 147 -2.02 -2.94 2.95
CA THR A 147 -0.76 -3.32 2.34
C THR A 147 -0.69 -4.81 2.06
N ALA A 148 0.07 -5.20 1.04
CA ALA A 148 0.48 -6.60 0.86
C ALA A 148 1.76 -6.94 1.63
N THR A 149 2.53 -5.93 2.04
CA THR A 149 3.84 -6.07 2.69
C THR A 149 3.92 -5.15 3.90
N PRO A 150 3.49 -5.58 5.07
CA PRO A 150 3.30 -4.72 6.25
C PRO A 150 4.61 -4.17 6.82
N GLY A 151 5.75 -4.77 6.51
CA GLY A 151 7.09 -4.34 6.91
C GLY A 151 8.05 -5.52 7.07
N ASP A 152 9.30 -5.33 6.64
CA ASP A 152 10.37 -6.34 6.75
C ASP A 152 11.16 -6.17 8.05
N SER A 153 11.08 -4.96 8.64
CA SER A 153 11.78 -4.59 9.86
C SER A 153 10.83 -3.96 10.87
N TRP A 154 11.13 -4.09 12.16
CA TRP A 154 10.40 -3.38 13.21
C TRP A 154 10.42 -1.85 13.05
N MET A 155 11.42 -1.31 12.35
CA MET A 155 11.48 0.11 12.03
C MET A 155 10.33 0.56 11.12
N ASP A 156 9.81 -0.33 10.29
CA ASP A 156 8.73 -0.02 9.34
C ASP A 156 7.37 0.16 10.06
N TYR A 157 7.22 -0.45 11.24
CA TYR A 157 6.01 -0.31 12.07
C TYR A 157 5.97 0.97 12.91
N ILE A 158 7.09 1.70 13.03
CA ILE A 158 7.17 2.88 13.91
C ILE A 158 6.06 3.90 13.63
N PRO A 159 5.77 4.29 12.38
CA PRO A 159 4.72 5.26 12.12
C PRO A 159 3.35 4.80 12.62
N VAL A 160 3.01 3.54 12.39
CA VAL A 160 1.73 2.98 12.81
C VAL A 160 1.67 2.82 14.34
N PHE A 161 2.77 2.39 14.97
CA PHE A 161 2.85 2.29 16.44
C PHE A 161 2.72 3.65 17.13
N VAL A 162 3.35 4.70 16.57
CA VAL A 162 3.23 6.06 17.08
C VAL A 162 1.81 6.60 16.86
N ALA A 163 1.21 6.38 15.69
CA ALA A 163 -0.15 6.82 15.41
C ALA A 163 -1.20 6.13 16.31
N ASN A 164 -0.95 4.87 16.71
CA ASN A 164 -1.77 4.15 17.69
C ASN A 164 -1.46 4.51 19.17
N GLY A 165 -0.51 5.44 19.40
CA GLY A 165 -0.17 5.87 20.75
C GLY A 165 0.67 4.90 21.57
N PHE A 166 1.23 3.83 20.97
CA PHE A 166 2.09 2.88 21.67
C PHE A 166 3.44 3.50 22.06
N TYR A 167 3.88 4.48 21.30
CA TYR A 167 5.06 5.30 21.53
C TYR A 167 4.76 6.77 21.26
N LYS A 168 5.41 7.66 22.01
CA LYS A 168 5.28 9.12 21.80
C LYS A 168 5.87 9.56 20.46
N ASN A 169 6.98 8.92 20.06
CA ASN A 169 7.72 9.25 18.84
C ASN A 169 8.74 8.15 18.50
N LYS A 170 9.39 8.30 17.32
CA LYS A 170 10.46 7.39 16.87
C LYS A 170 11.62 7.27 17.88
N THR A 171 12.02 8.37 18.52
CA THR A 171 13.13 8.36 19.46
C THR A 171 12.87 7.45 20.66
N GLN A 172 11.66 7.50 21.22
CA GLN A 172 11.28 6.59 22.31
C GLN A 172 11.37 5.13 21.86
N PHE A 173 10.82 4.79 20.68
CA PHE A 173 10.91 3.43 20.13
C PHE A 173 12.36 2.98 19.98
N VAL A 174 13.21 3.83 19.37
CA VAL A 174 14.62 3.52 19.13
C VAL A 174 15.35 3.29 20.43
N ASN A 175 15.17 4.14 21.43
CA ASN A 175 15.82 4.00 22.74
C ASN A 175 15.41 2.73 23.50
N GLU A 176 14.15 2.28 23.32
CA GLU A 176 13.63 1.09 24.00
C GLU A 176 13.98 -0.22 23.27
N HIS A 177 14.18 -0.18 21.96
CA HIS A 177 14.20 -1.40 21.16
C HIS A 177 15.40 -1.59 20.24
N VAL A 178 16.20 -0.55 19.95
CA VAL A 178 17.24 -0.65 18.92
C VAL A 178 18.63 -0.62 19.53
N VAL A 179 19.43 -1.62 19.23
CA VAL A 179 20.87 -1.64 19.50
C VAL A 179 21.62 -1.41 18.20
N TYR A 180 22.47 -0.40 18.20
CA TYR A 180 23.29 -0.04 17.04
C TYR A 180 24.71 -0.59 17.18
N ASN A 181 25.24 -1.08 16.07
CA ASN A 181 26.67 -1.35 15.92
C ASN A 181 27.36 -0.07 15.40
N TRP A 182 28.30 0.44 16.20
CA TRP A 182 29.03 1.68 15.96
C TRP A 182 30.38 1.48 15.30
N ARG A 183 30.66 0.31 14.69
CA ARG A 183 31.93 0.07 13.97
C ARG A 183 32.19 1.13 12.92
N ASN A 184 31.14 1.60 12.23
CA ASN A 184 31.18 2.76 11.38
C ASN A 184 30.43 3.93 12.04
N LYS A 185 31.15 4.91 12.58
CA LYS A 185 30.57 6.06 13.31
C LYS A 185 29.65 6.92 12.44
N ASN A 186 29.88 6.96 11.14
CA ASN A 186 29.09 7.80 10.21
C ASN A 186 27.79 7.11 9.77
N TYR A 187 27.74 5.78 9.81
CA TYR A 187 26.60 4.99 9.35
C TYR A 187 26.34 3.83 10.31
N PRO A 188 25.79 4.10 11.52
CA PRO A 188 25.48 3.05 12.48
C PRO A 188 24.43 2.09 11.89
N GLN A 189 24.74 0.81 11.93
CA GLN A 189 23.83 -0.24 11.50
C GLN A 189 23.09 -0.81 12.69
N ILE A 190 21.83 -1.21 12.48
CA ILE A 190 21.07 -1.91 13.52
C ILE A 190 21.69 -3.29 13.70
N GLU A 191 22.18 -3.56 14.91
CA GLU A 191 22.73 -4.86 15.29
C GLU A 191 21.62 -5.84 15.66
N ARG A 192 20.70 -5.40 16.53
CA ARG A 192 19.58 -6.21 16.99
C ARG A 192 18.46 -5.36 17.57
N PHE A 193 17.28 -5.99 17.70
CA PHE A 193 16.16 -5.42 18.44
C PHE A 193 16.05 -6.06 19.82
N MET A 194 15.73 -5.24 20.83
CA MET A 194 15.42 -5.65 22.19
C MET A 194 13.92 -5.71 22.43
N ASN A 195 13.50 -6.45 23.48
CA ASN A 195 12.09 -6.55 23.87
C ASN A 195 11.15 -6.99 22.72
N VAL A 196 11.63 -7.86 21.84
CA VAL A 196 10.92 -8.30 20.62
C VAL A 196 9.54 -8.89 20.94
N ARG A 197 9.38 -9.58 22.09
CA ARG A 197 8.06 -10.10 22.52
C ARG A 197 7.01 -8.99 22.67
N ARG A 198 7.42 -7.80 23.14
CA ARG A 198 6.50 -6.64 23.19
C ARG A 198 6.13 -6.17 21.79
N LEU A 199 7.09 -6.09 20.89
CA LEU A 199 6.86 -5.68 19.51
C LEU A 199 5.90 -6.64 18.78
N ILE A 200 6.07 -7.95 18.97
CA ILE A 200 5.15 -8.98 18.43
C ILE A 200 3.73 -8.73 18.93
N ARG A 201 3.53 -8.58 20.24
CA ARG A 201 2.21 -8.32 20.83
C ARG A 201 1.56 -7.03 20.31
N LEU A 202 2.36 -5.98 20.07
CA LEU A 202 1.86 -4.72 19.54
C LEU A 202 1.46 -4.88 18.07
N ARG A 203 2.23 -5.63 17.28
CA ARG A 203 1.89 -5.95 15.89
C ARG A 203 0.61 -6.78 15.82
N GLU A 204 0.47 -7.81 16.64
CA GLU A 204 -0.73 -8.66 16.71
C GLU A 204 -2.02 -7.86 17.01
N LYS A 205 -1.92 -6.74 17.73
CA LYS A 205 -3.07 -5.87 18.00
C LYS A 205 -3.55 -5.07 16.81
N ILE A 206 -2.67 -4.82 15.84
CA ILE A 206 -2.96 -3.92 14.71
C ILE A 206 -2.93 -4.61 13.36
N LEU A 207 -2.30 -5.77 13.24
CA LEU A 207 -2.19 -6.50 11.97
C LEU A 207 -3.37 -7.46 11.83
N VAL A 208 -4.13 -7.26 10.76
CA VAL A 208 -5.24 -8.14 10.37
C VAL A 208 -4.86 -8.78 9.05
N ASP A 209 -4.56 -10.08 9.09
CA ASP A 209 -4.18 -10.84 7.91
C ASP A 209 -5.42 -11.40 7.22
N MET A 210 -5.52 -11.14 5.91
CA MET A 210 -6.50 -11.76 5.02
C MET A 210 -5.87 -12.98 4.37
N VAL A 211 -6.00 -14.13 5.01
CA VAL A 211 -5.49 -15.39 4.48
C VAL A 211 -6.45 -15.89 3.41
N PHE A 212 -5.98 -15.97 2.18
CA PHE A 212 -6.73 -16.51 1.06
C PHE A 212 -5.93 -17.58 0.35
N GLU A 213 -6.40 -18.83 0.42
CA GLU A 213 -5.81 -19.92 -0.34
C GLU A 213 -6.27 -19.85 -1.80
N ARG A 214 -5.34 -19.62 -2.70
CA ARG A 214 -5.64 -19.65 -4.14
C ARG A 214 -5.83 -21.09 -4.58
N HIS A 215 -6.94 -21.38 -5.22
CA HIS A 215 -7.18 -22.68 -5.85
C HIS A 215 -6.33 -22.92 -7.12
N THR A 216 -5.54 -21.93 -7.53
CA THR A 216 -4.66 -22.00 -8.70
C THR A 216 -3.27 -22.40 -8.28
N VAL A 217 -2.74 -23.44 -8.89
CA VAL A 217 -1.32 -23.81 -8.78
C VAL A 217 -0.50 -22.88 -9.68
N ARG A 218 0.49 -22.23 -9.08
CA ARG A 218 1.42 -21.40 -9.84
C ARG A 218 2.50 -22.29 -10.45
N HIS A 219 2.48 -22.44 -11.78
CA HIS A 219 3.59 -23.01 -12.51
C HIS A 219 4.59 -21.90 -12.82
N VAL A 220 5.84 -22.11 -12.43
CA VAL A 220 6.95 -21.20 -12.75
C VAL A 220 7.89 -21.97 -13.66
N GLU A 221 8.13 -21.43 -14.83
CA GLU A 221 9.09 -21.93 -15.79
C GLU A 221 10.13 -20.86 -16.09
N ASP A 222 11.40 -21.21 -16.02
CA ASP A 222 12.50 -20.30 -16.32
C ASP A 222 12.84 -20.42 -17.81
N VAL A 223 12.57 -19.35 -18.56
CA VAL A 223 12.90 -19.23 -19.97
C VAL A 223 14.20 -18.45 -20.13
N TYR A 224 15.26 -19.09 -20.63
CA TYR A 224 16.54 -18.47 -20.87
C TYR A 224 16.58 -17.83 -22.26
N THR A 225 16.91 -16.55 -22.28
CA THR A 225 17.02 -15.78 -23.52
C THR A 225 18.41 -15.15 -23.64
N THR A 226 18.84 -14.88 -24.87
CA THR A 226 20.12 -14.24 -25.17
C THR A 226 19.90 -12.75 -25.45
N TYR A 227 20.95 -11.96 -25.30
CA TYR A 227 20.94 -10.53 -25.65
C TYR A 227 22.32 -10.09 -26.14
N ASP A 228 22.41 -8.92 -26.74
CA ASP A 228 23.68 -8.36 -27.21
C ASP A 228 24.55 -7.94 -26.02
N ILE A 229 25.48 -8.86 -25.66
CA ILE A 229 26.45 -8.65 -24.57
C ILE A 229 27.43 -7.52 -24.92
N SER A 230 27.74 -7.34 -26.21
CA SER A 230 28.67 -6.32 -26.66
C SER A 230 28.08 -4.92 -26.48
N ALA A 231 26.85 -4.71 -26.93
CA ALA A 231 26.11 -3.48 -26.72
C ALA A 231 25.90 -3.18 -25.23
N TYR A 232 25.59 -4.21 -24.42
CA TYR A 232 25.43 -4.07 -22.97
C TYR A 232 26.73 -3.56 -22.30
N LYS A 233 27.86 -4.19 -22.62
CA LYS A 233 29.18 -3.80 -22.10
C LYS A 233 29.60 -2.42 -22.59
N GLU A 234 29.33 -2.11 -23.85
CA GLU A 234 29.69 -0.82 -24.44
C GLU A 234 28.90 0.32 -23.79
N ALA A 235 27.60 0.19 -23.59
CA ALA A 235 26.81 1.19 -22.87
C ALA A 235 27.34 1.44 -21.44
N GLY A 236 27.87 0.40 -20.78
CA GLY A 236 28.50 0.53 -19.45
C GLY A 236 29.83 1.27 -19.47
N ARG A 237 30.64 1.10 -20.53
CA ARG A 237 31.97 1.70 -20.69
C ARG A 237 31.89 3.14 -21.20
N SER A 238 31.17 3.34 -22.31
CA SER A 238 31.06 4.64 -22.99
C SER A 238 30.15 5.62 -22.28
N ARG A 239 29.24 5.11 -21.44
CA ARG A 239 28.14 5.91 -20.85
C ARG A 239 27.31 6.64 -21.91
N TRP A 240 27.07 5.99 -23.04
CA TRP A 240 26.28 6.50 -24.16
C TRP A 240 24.99 5.69 -24.32
N ASP A 241 23.86 6.39 -24.51
CA ASP A 241 22.57 5.77 -24.80
C ASP A 241 22.43 5.57 -26.32
N PRO A 242 22.53 4.34 -26.84
CA PRO A 242 22.44 4.10 -28.28
C PRO A 242 21.04 4.26 -28.85
N PHE A 243 20.03 4.39 -28.02
CA PHE A 243 18.62 4.54 -28.46
C PHE A 243 18.20 6.00 -28.57
N LYS A 244 18.85 6.88 -27.83
CA LYS A 244 18.56 8.31 -27.82
C LYS A 244 19.69 9.17 -28.40
N ASP A 245 20.82 8.54 -28.63
CA ASP A 245 22.05 9.20 -29.11
C ASP A 245 22.53 10.33 -28.18
N GLU A 246 22.53 10.08 -26.86
CA GLU A 246 22.89 11.05 -25.82
C GLU A 246 23.77 10.43 -24.71
N PRO A 247 24.57 11.23 -23.97
CA PRO A 247 25.36 10.72 -22.85
C PRO A 247 24.46 10.33 -21.65
N ILE A 248 24.80 9.22 -21.00
CA ILE A 248 24.16 8.74 -19.77
C ILE A 248 24.76 9.43 -18.56
N THR A 249 24.03 10.35 -17.95
CA THR A 249 24.53 11.22 -16.88
C THR A 249 24.46 10.61 -15.48
N ASN A 250 23.65 9.55 -15.26
CA ASN A 250 23.43 8.96 -13.94
C ASN A 250 23.25 7.44 -13.99
N ALA A 251 23.30 6.81 -12.80
CA ALA A 251 23.17 5.36 -12.67
C ALA A 251 21.80 4.84 -13.09
N SER A 252 20.72 5.58 -12.82
CA SER A 252 19.36 5.17 -13.20
C SER A 252 19.18 5.14 -14.72
N GLY A 253 19.76 6.11 -15.44
CA GLY A 253 19.80 6.14 -16.90
C GLY A 253 20.54 4.92 -17.46
N LEU A 254 21.68 4.56 -16.87
CA LEU A 254 22.41 3.36 -17.28
C LEU A 254 21.60 2.07 -17.07
N CYS A 255 20.97 1.93 -15.92
CA CYS A 255 20.09 0.78 -15.66
C CYS A 255 18.91 0.72 -16.66
N TYR A 256 18.38 1.87 -17.05
CA TYR A 256 17.32 1.94 -18.07
C TYR A 256 17.81 1.45 -19.44
N VAL A 257 18.98 1.93 -19.89
CA VAL A 257 19.59 1.52 -21.17
C VAL A 257 19.89 0.04 -21.17
N TRP A 258 20.49 -0.49 -20.10
CA TRP A 258 20.75 -1.93 -19.98
C TRP A 258 19.48 -2.77 -20.06
N ARG A 259 18.41 -2.37 -19.36
CA ARG A 259 17.11 -3.06 -19.46
C ARG A 259 16.54 -3.00 -20.87
N LYS A 260 16.70 -1.88 -21.56
CA LYS A 260 16.22 -1.72 -22.92
C LYS A 260 16.97 -2.63 -23.90
N ILE A 261 18.31 -2.73 -23.80
CA ILE A 261 19.13 -3.65 -24.59
C ILE A 261 18.66 -5.10 -24.37
N VAL A 262 18.50 -5.52 -23.12
CA VAL A 262 18.06 -6.89 -22.79
C VAL A 262 16.62 -7.16 -23.26
N ASN A 263 15.70 -6.22 -23.06
CA ASN A 263 14.28 -6.41 -23.37
C ASN A 263 13.95 -6.33 -24.85
N SER A 264 14.77 -5.63 -25.66
CA SER A 264 14.57 -5.55 -27.11
C SER A 264 15.29 -6.64 -27.91
N SER A 265 15.89 -7.63 -27.24
CA SER A 265 16.52 -8.74 -27.93
C SER A 265 15.48 -9.62 -28.64
N GLU A 266 15.80 -10.05 -29.85
CA GLU A 266 14.93 -10.89 -30.68
C GLU A 266 14.58 -12.22 -29.98
N SER A 267 15.56 -12.88 -29.34
CA SER A 267 15.32 -14.13 -28.60
C SER A 267 14.29 -13.98 -27.49
N ARG A 268 14.23 -12.81 -26.82
CA ARG A 268 13.23 -12.53 -25.78
C ARG A 268 11.86 -12.27 -26.37
N GLN A 269 11.80 -11.59 -27.50
CA GLN A 269 10.52 -11.34 -28.20
C GLN A 269 9.93 -12.65 -28.71
N THR A 270 10.75 -13.51 -29.33
CA THR A 270 10.33 -14.85 -29.79
C THR A 270 9.83 -15.71 -28.63
N ALA A 271 10.59 -15.81 -27.54
CA ALA A 271 10.17 -16.55 -26.36
C ALA A 271 8.87 -16.05 -25.73
N LEU A 272 8.61 -14.74 -25.79
CA LEU A 272 7.33 -14.17 -25.35
C LEU A 272 6.18 -14.58 -26.24
N LEU A 273 6.37 -14.62 -27.56
CA LEU A 273 5.32 -15.03 -28.50
C LEU A 273 4.98 -16.51 -28.33
N GLU A 274 6.00 -17.37 -28.16
CA GLU A 274 5.82 -18.81 -27.92
C GLU A 274 5.03 -19.14 -26.63
N ILE A 275 5.08 -18.27 -25.61
CA ILE A 275 4.27 -18.43 -24.38
C ILE A 275 2.79 -18.11 -24.61
N PHE A 276 2.47 -17.28 -25.61
CA PHE A 276 1.09 -16.85 -25.90
C PHE A 276 0.41 -17.67 -27.00
N GLU A 277 1.12 -18.53 -27.70
CA GLU A 277 0.57 -19.54 -28.63
C GLU A 277 0.17 -20.84 -27.89
#